data_7a1239938b94ed1bf51d24186c03fb5f
#
_entry.id   7a1239938b94ed1bf51d24186c03fb5f
#
_cell.length_a   1.000
_cell.length_b   1.000
_cell.length_c   1.000
_cell.angle_alpha   90.00
_cell.angle_beta   90.00
_cell.angle_gamma   90.00
#
_symmetry.space_group_name_H-M   'P 1'
#
loop_
_entity.id
_entity.type
_entity.pdbx_description
1 polymer ?
#
loop_
_entity_poly.entity_id
_entity_poly.type
_entity_poly.pdbx_seq_one_letter_code
_entity_poly.pdbx_strand_id
1 'polypeptide(L)'
;MRRTGGGAPHRAVRRRVDAMRGDGRDRAGATPGRARGSGGRTSDSGMTAIEFVLLTPVLFFLIFATVQFALYFFADHVAQAAAQAGARKARAEADENPGGWGGKARSTADSYIRQLGPNLLIKPEVTLLTPRADTVGVQVEADVPTVFPGMRFTVHARSQGPVERFVVDRG
;
A
#
# COMPACT_ATOMS: atom_id res chain seq x y z
N MET A 1 9.77 -4.28 -55.30
CA MET A 1 9.54 -5.71 -55.04
C MET A 1 8.53 -5.75 -53.93
N ARG A 2 7.18 -5.84 -54.21
CA ARG A 2 6.35 -7.06 -54.31
C ARG A 2 6.57 -7.99 -53.14
N ARG A 3 5.59 -8.34 -52.29
CA ARG A 3 4.20 -8.85 -52.42
C ARG A 3 3.56 -8.85 -51.05
N THR A 4 2.32 -8.39 -50.86
CA THR A 4 1.03 -9.13 -50.90
C THR A 4 1.02 -10.34 -49.95
N GLY A 5 0.06 -10.51 -49.11
CA GLY A 5 -1.33 -10.55 -49.14
C GLY A 5 -1.85 -11.49 -48.09
N GLY A 6 -3.11 -11.40 -47.88
CA GLY A 6 -4.11 -12.39 -47.60
C GLY A 6 -4.65 -12.33 -46.18
N GLY A 7 -5.84 -11.95 -45.81
CA GLY A 7 -7.11 -12.22 -46.45
C GLY A 7 -7.90 -13.25 -45.67
N ALA A 8 -8.94 -12.79 -45.01
CA ALA A 8 -10.00 -13.40 -44.21
C ALA A 8 -10.47 -14.80 -44.67
N PRO A 9 -11.44 -15.52 -44.07
CA PRO A 9 -12.78 -15.00 -43.83
C PRO A 9 -13.57 -15.53 -42.60
N HIS A 10 -14.62 -14.80 -42.33
CA HIS A 10 -15.79 -15.10 -41.54
C HIS A 10 -16.36 -16.53 -41.74
N ARG A 11 -16.74 -17.18 -40.66
CA ARG A 11 -17.74 -18.26 -40.69
C ARG A 11 -18.85 -17.99 -39.69
N ALA A 12 -19.90 -17.40 -40.20
CA ALA A 12 -21.22 -17.43 -39.65
C ALA A 12 -21.75 -18.87 -39.62
N VAL A 13 -22.14 -19.36 -38.47
CA VAL A 13 -22.93 -20.57 -38.35
C VAL A 13 -24.34 -20.18 -37.91
N ARG A 14 -25.22 -20.03 -38.89
CA ARG A 14 -26.66 -20.10 -38.71
C ARG A 14 -27.02 -21.55 -38.42
N ARG A 15 -27.75 -21.84 -37.38
CA ARG A 15 -28.61 -23.02 -37.19
C ARG A 15 -29.94 -22.53 -36.64
N ARG A 16 -30.87 -22.40 -37.54
CA ARG A 16 -32.05 -23.20 -37.85
C ARG A 16 -32.92 -23.50 -36.64
N VAL A 17 -33.97 -22.72 -36.61
CA VAL A 17 -35.24 -22.98 -35.93
C VAL A 17 -35.96 -24.06 -36.72
N ASP A 18 -36.32 -25.14 -36.11
CA ASP A 18 -37.35 -26.02 -36.61
C ASP A 18 -38.39 -26.27 -35.54
N ALA A 19 -39.57 -25.87 -35.92
CA ALA A 19 -40.82 -26.04 -35.25
C ALA A 19 -41.18 -27.51 -35.13
N MET A 20 -41.67 -27.91 -34.00
CA MET A 20 -42.61 -29.06 -33.94
C MET A 20 -43.82 -28.67 -33.14
N ARG A 21 -44.86 -28.50 -33.91
CA ARG A 21 -46.24 -28.33 -33.54
C ARG A 21 -46.76 -29.75 -33.30
N GLY A 22 -47.22 -30.04 -32.11
CA GLY A 22 -47.92 -31.29 -31.74
C GLY A 22 -49.18 -30.96 -30.98
N ASP A 23 -50.23 -31.12 -31.69
CA ASP A 23 -51.65 -31.08 -31.33
C ASP A 23 -52.02 -32.32 -30.47
N GLY A 24 -52.86 -32.19 -29.46
CA GLY A 24 -53.36 -33.37 -28.72
C GLY A 24 -54.21 -33.00 -27.50
N ARG A 25 -55.45 -32.91 -27.82
CA ARG A 25 -56.68 -32.75 -27.06
C ARG A 25 -56.77 -33.55 -25.72
N ASP A 26 -57.51 -32.94 -24.83
CA ASP A 26 -58.50 -33.49 -23.91
C ASP A 26 -58.05 -34.38 -22.72
N ARG A 27 -58.24 -33.86 -21.53
CA ARG A 27 -59.23 -34.45 -20.58
C ARG A 27 -59.42 -33.60 -19.34
N ALA A 28 -60.65 -33.32 -19.12
CA ALA A 28 -61.21 -32.68 -17.94
C ALA A 28 -60.98 -33.51 -16.65
N GLY A 29 -60.92 -32.81 -15.56
CA GLY A 29 -61.28 -33.38 -14.28
C GLY A 29 -60.21 -33.26 -13.21
N ALA A 30 -60.53 -32.52 -12.23
CA ALA A 30 -60.27 -32.73 -10.83
C ALA A 30 -59.68 -31.56 -10.05
N THR A 31 -60.54 -30.97 -9.27
CA THR A 31 -60.34 -30.46 -7.89
C THR A 31 -59.27 -29.38 -7.62
N PRO A 32 -59.69 -28.24 -7.12
CA PRO A 32 -58.75 -27.25 -6.60
C PRO A 32 -58.16 -27.69 -5.25
N GLY A 33 -57.04 -28.35 -5.32
CA GLY A 33 -56.19 -28.59 -4.18
C GLY A 33 -55.65 -27.27 -3.69
N ARG A 34 -56.17 -26.81 -2.56
CA ARG A 34 -55.75 -25.67 -1.78
C ARG A 34 -54.30 -25.88 -1.32
N ALA A 35 -53.34 -25.56 -2.16
CA ALA A 35 -51.95 -25.49 -1.79
C ALA A 35 -51.79 -24.27 -0.86
N ARG A 36 -51.74 -24.54 0.44
CA ARG A 36 -51.18 -23.62 1.43
C ARG A 36 -49.75 -23.33 0.98
N GLY A 37 -49.55 -22.23 0.30
CA GLY A 37 -48.22 -21.66 0.11
C GLY A 37 -47.70 -21.26 1.48
N SER A 38 -46.76 -22.00 1.99
CA SER A 38 -45.99 -21.67 3.17
C SER A 38 -45.25 -20.35 2.94
N GLY A 39 -45.81 -19.28 3.45
CA GLY A 39 -45.11 -18.01 3.58
C GLY A 39 -44.01 -18.15 4.63
N GLY A 40 -42.86 -18.63 4.19
CA GLY A 40 -41.67 -18.77 5.02
C GLY A 40 -40.43 -18.18 4.39
N ARG A 41 -40.50 -16.90 4.00
CA ARG A 41 -39.31 -16.24 3.41
C ARG A 41 -39.11 -14.77 3.82
N THR A 42 -39.48 -14.41 4.99
CA THR A 42 -39.27 -13.00 5.43
C THR A 42 -38.31 -12.84 6.59
N SER A 43 -37.83 -13.94 7.19
CA SER A 43 -36.85 -13.85 8.29
C SER A 43 -35.42 -13.75 7.83
N ASP A 44 -35.05 -14.32 6.68
CA ASP A 44 -33.65 -14.32 6.20
C ASP A 44 -33.20 -12.96 5.68
N SER A 45 -34.08 -12.19 5.01
CA SER A 45 -33.72 -10.87 4.48
C SER A 45 -33.52 -9.80 5.57
N GLY A 46 -34.22 -9.91 6.69
CA GLY A 46 -34.04 -9.00 7.83
C GLY A 46 -32.74 -9.25 8.58
N MET A 47 -32.36 -10.50 8.75
CA MET A 47 -31.11 -10.89 9.41
C MET A 47 -29.90 -10.46 8.58
N THR A 48 -29.94 -10.67 7.27
CA THR A 48 -28.89 -10.23 6.33
C THR A 48 -28.71 -8.70 6.30
N ALA A 49 -29.80 -7.94 6.38
CA ALA A 49 -29.73 -6.48 6.42
C ALA A 49 -29.07 -5.96 7.71
N ILE A 50 -29.40 -6.54 8.87
CA ILE A 50 -28.78 -6.20 10.16
C ILE A 50 -27.29 -6.56 10.15
N GLU A 51 -26.94 -7.74 9.64
CA GLU A 51 -25.57 -8.19 9.52
C GLU A 51 -24.75 -7.25 8.62
N PHE A 52 -25.31 -6.84 7.47
CA PHE A 52 -24.66 -5.88 6.57
C PHE A 52 -24.42 -4.52 7.24
N VAL A 53 -25.38 -3.99 7.98
CA VAL A 53 -25.26 -2.72 8.71
C VAL A 53 -24.16 -2.78 9.77
N LEU A 54 -23.99 -3.93 10.43
CA LEU A 54 -22.93 -4.11 11.43
C LEU A 54 -21.56 -4.38 10.81
N LEU A 55 -21.51 -5.16 9.74
CA LEU A 55 -20.25 -5.52 9.09
C LEU A 55 -19.65 -4.38 8.26
N THR A 56 -20.48 -3.53 7.68
CA THR A 56 -20.01 -2.42 6.84
C THR A 56 -19.04 -1.49 7.58
N PRO A 57 -19.35 -0.94 8.77
CA PRO A 57 -18.41 -0.09 9.49
C PRO A 57 -17.14 -0.84 9.91
N VAL A 58 -17.24 -2.12 10.26
CA VAL A 58 -16.07 -2.95 10.58
C VAL A 58 -15.17 -3.12 9.36
N LEU A 59 -15.75 -3.37 8.19
CA LEU A 59 -15.01 -3.48 6.94
C LEU A 59 -14.28 -2.18 6.60
N PHE A 60 -14.95 -1.03 6.69
CA PHE A 60 -14.32 0.26 6.47
C PHE A 60 -13.18 0.53 7.45
N PHE A 61 -13.40 0.23 8.74
CA PHE A 61 -12.35 0.35 9.74
C PHE A 61 -11.13 -0.51 9.39
N LEU A 62 -11.34 -1.75 8.96
CA LEU A 62 -10.27 -2.66 8.57
C LEU A 62 -9.49 -2.14 7.36
N ILE A 63 -10.19 -1.60 6.35
CA ILE A 63 -9.56 -0.99 5.17
C ILE A 63 -8.70 0.20 5.58
N PHE A 64 -9.25 1.14 6.36
CA PHE A 64 -8.50 2.31 6.81
C PHE A 64 -7.32 1.94 7.72
N ALA A 65 -7.49 0.95 8.60
CA ALA A 65 -6.41 0.44 9.43
C ALA A 65 -5.27 -0.16 8.58
N THR A 66 -5.61 -0.92 7.54
CA THR A 66 -4.61 -1.48 6.61
C THR A 66 -3.87 -0.37 5.86
N VAL A 67 -4.57 0.64 5.37
CA VAL A 67 -3.95 1.80 4.70
C VAL A 67 -3.05 2.56 5.65
N GLN A 68 -3.48 2.82 6.88
CA GLN A 68 -2.68 3.51 7.89
C GLN A 68 -1.42 2.73 8.24
N PHE A 69 -1.53 1.43 8.39
CA PHE A 69 -0.40 0.54 8.64
C PHE A 69 0.62 0.60 7.49
N ALA A 70 0.15 0.54 6.24
CA ALA A 70 1.01 0.64 5.06
C ALA A 70 1.73 1.99 5.00
N LEU A 71 1.05 3.10 5.26
CA LEU A 71 1.64 4.44 5.31
C LEU A 71 2.72 4.53 6.38
N TYR A 72 2.45 4.01 7.59
CA TYR A 72 3.42 4.01 8.68
C TYR A 72 4.67 3.21 8.34
N PHE A 73 4.51 1.97 7.86
CA PHE A 73 5.65 1.12 7.49
C PHE A 73 6.50 1.74 6.38
N PHE A 74 5.85 2.30 5.36
CA PHE A 74 6.60 2.93 4.28
C PHE A 74 7.34 4.19 4.76
N ALA A 75 6.73 5.00 5.62
CA ALA A 75 7.36 6.15 6.23
C ALA A 75 8.59 5.75 7.08
N ASP A 76 8.46 4.68 7.87
CA ASP A 76 9.55 4.14 8.68
C ASP A 76 10.73 3.69 7.81
N HIS A 77 10.47 2.97 6.72
CA HIS A 77 11.52 2.56 5.77
C HIS A 77 12.22 3.75 5.11
N VAL A 78 11.48 4.79 4.73
CA VAL A 78 12.07 6.01 4.15
C VAL A 78 12.93 6.73 5.19
N ALA A 79 12.46 6.86 6.43
CA ALA A 79 13.22 7.47 7.53
C ALA A 79 14.51 6.68 7.83
N GLN A 80 14.43 5.34 7.84
CA GLN A 80 15.59 4.47 8.02
C GLN A 80 16.61 4.63 6.88
N ALA A 81 16.16 4.64 5.62
CA ALA A 81 17.03 4.84 4.47
C ALA A 81 17.74 6.19 4.52
N ALA A 82 17.02 7.26 4.88
CA ALA A 82 17.57 8.60 5.02
C ALA A 82 18.60 8.68 6.17
N ALA A 83 18.26 8.11 7.34
CA ALA A 83 19.18 8.07 8.48
C ALA A 83 20.47 7.30 8.15
N GLN A 84 20.35 6.16 7.46
CA GLN A 84 21.50 5.35 7.02
C GLN A 84 22.36 6.09 5.98
N ALA A 85 21.75 6.76 5.00
CA ALA A 85 22.47 7.53 4.00
C ALA A 85 23.23 8.70 4.64
N GLY A 86 22.56 9.47 5.51
CA GLY A 86 23.17 10.55 6.27
C GLY A 86 24.31 10.06 7.18
N ALA A 87 24.11 8.95 7.89
CA ALA A 87 25.13 8.38 8.77
C ALA A 87 26.35 7.86 8.00
N ARG A 88 26.17 7.25 6.83
CA ARG A 88 27.31 6.85 5.98
C ARG A 88 28.11 8.07 5.55
N LYS A 89 27.42 9.14 5.12
CA LYS A 89 28.11 10.39 4.76
C LYS A 89 28.83 11.01 5.95
N ALA A 90 28.21 11.00 7.13
CA ALA A 90 28.85 11.47 8.36
C ALA A 90 30.16 10.72 8.67
N ARG A 91 30.14 9.37 8.61
CA ARG A 91 31.31 8.55 8.91
C ARG A 91 32.47 8.78 7.95
N ALA A 92 32.16 8.90 6.64
CA ALA A 92 33.17 9.11 5.62
C ALA A 92 33.81 10.50 5.68
N GLU A 93 33.11 11.51 6.20
CA GLU A 93 33.58 12.91 6.15
C GLU A 93 34.09 13.43 7.51
N ALA A 94 33.77 12.77 8.61
CA ALA A 94 34.01 13.31 9.96
C ALA A 94 35.50 13.46 10.29
N ASP A 95 36.37 12.60 9.75
CA ASP A 95 37.82 12.67 9.95
C ASP A 95 38.45 13.75 9.07
N GLU A 96 38.04 13.86 7.82
CA GLU A 96 38.62 14.80 6.85
C GLU A 96 38.11 16.25 7.04
N ASN A 97 36.84 16.39 7.47
CA ASN A 97 36.17 17.68 7.61
C ASN A 97 35.39 17.78 8.94
N PRO A 98 36.07 17.91 10.09
CA PRO A 98 35.41 17.90 11.40
C PRO A 98 34.36 19.00 11.59
N GLY A 99 34.51 20.15 10.90
CA GLY A 99 33.59 21.27 10.97
C GLY A 99 32.42 21.23 9.98
N GLY A 100 32.50 20.43 8.92
CA GLY A 100 31.55 20.46 7.79
C GLY A 100 30.75 19.19 7.56
N TRP A 101 31.16 18.05 8.14
CA TRP A 101 30.51 16.75 7.92
C TRP A 101 29.02 16.77 8.26
N GLY A 102 28.65 17.49 9.32
CA GLY A 102 27.26 17.54 9.80
C GLY A 102 26.31 18.16 8.77
N GLY A 103 26.75 19.23 8.09
CA GLY A 103 25.96 19.84 7.01
C GLY A 103 25.75 18.90 5.83
N LYS A 104 26.81 18.18 5.43
CA LYS A 104 26.75 17.20 4.34
C LYS A 104 25.89 15.99 4.70
N ALA A 105 26.01 15.48 5.92
CA ALA A 105 25.20 14.38 6.42
C ALA A 105 23.70 14.72 6.43
N ARG A 106 23.37 15.90 6.95
CA ARG A 106 21.98 16.40 6.98
C ARG A 106 21.43 16.58 5.56
N SER A 107 22.15 17.28 4.68
CA SER A 107 21.71 17.49 3.30
C SER A 107 21.51 16.19 2.53
N THR A 108 22.33 15.16 2.81
CA THR A 108 22.16 13.82 2.26
C THR A 108 20.88 13.17 2.75
N ALA A 109 20.62 13.15 4.06
CA ALA A 109 19.39 12.61 4.63
C ALA A 109 18.14 13.33 4.06
N ASP A 110 18.14 14.66 4.03
CA ASP A 110 17.07 15.46 3.47
C ASP A 110 16.82 15.16 1.98
N SER A 111 17.88 14.93 1.23
CA SER A 111 17.77 14.56 -0.19
C SER A 111 17.08 13.21 -0.36
N TYR A 112 17.40 12.22 0.46
CA TYR A 112 16.73 10.91 0.46
C TYR A 112 15.24 11.02 0.83
N ILE A 113 14.92 11.83 1.84
CA ILE A 113 13.52 12.11 2.21
C ILE A 113 12.74 12.68 1.04
N ARG A 114 13.28 13.69 0.35
CA ARG A 114 12.63 14.31 -0.79
C ARG A 114 12.48 13.39 -2.00
N GLN A 115 13.42 12.48 -2.20
CA GLN A 115 13.39 11.54 -3.34
C GLN A 115 12.46 10.36 -3.11
N LEU A 116 12.43 9.81 -1.91
CA LEU A 116 11.71 8.58 -1.59
C LEU A 116 10.31 8.81 -1.03
N GLY A 117 10.09 9.94 -0.34
CA GLY A 117 8.82 10.18 0.33
C GLY A 117 8.48 11.66 0.50
N PRO A 118 8.33 12.44 -0.60
CA PRO A 118 8.16 13.89 -0.52
C PRO A 118 6.93 14.35 0.27
N ASN A 119 5.88 13.53 0.36
CA ASN A 119 4.65 13.82 1.09
C ASN A 119 4.35 12.80 2.19
N LEU A 120 5.26 11.88 2.45
CA LEU A 120 5.07 10.79 3.40
C LEU A 120 5.66 11.13 4.78
N LEU A 121 6.73 11.89 4.81
CA LEU A 121 7.33 12.41 6.03
C LEU A 121 6.95 13.88 6.17
N ILE A 122 6.10 14.18 7.15
CA ILE A 122 5.60 15.52 7.44
C ILE A 122 6.54 16.16 8.47
N LYS A 123 7.05 17.35 8.17
CA LYS A 123 7.99 18.10 9.02
C LYS A 123 9.17 17.24 9.49
N PRO A 124 9.92 16.64 8.56
CA PRO A 124 11.05 15.82 8.94
C PRO A 124 12.10 16.65 9.67
N GLU A 125 12.56 16.13 10.80
CA GLU A 125 13.66 16.69 11.57
C GLU A 125 14.86 15.75 11.48
N VAL A 126 15.99 16.29 11.05
CA VAL A 126 17.26 15.56 10.93
C VAL A 126 18.23 16.05 11.99
N THR A 127 18.51 15.20 12.97
CA THR A 127 19.42 15.50 14.10
C THR A 127 20.73 14.74 13.94
N LEU A 128 21.83 15.43 14.20
CA LEU A 128 23.17 14.85 14.18
C LEU A 128 23.45 14.20 15.53
N LEU A 129 24.09 13.03 15.51
CA LEU A 129 24.43 12.27 16.69
C LEU A 129 25.95 12.15 16.82
N THR A 130 26.46 12.51 17.97
CA THR A 130 27.88 12.33 18.35
C THR A 130 27.95 11.68 19.73
N PRO A 131 27.55 10.42 19.89
CA PRO A 131 27.45 9.77 21.18
C PRO A 131 28.80 9.51 21.84
N ARG A 132 29.88 9.46 21.05
CA ARG A 132 31.28 9.33 21.48
C ARG A 132 32.19 10.10 20.53
N ALA A 133 33.41 10.34 20.93
CA ALA A 133 34.38 11.12 20.16
C ALA A 133 34.72 10.53 18.78
N ASP A 134 34.60 9.21 18.66
CA ASP A 134 34.87 8.44 17.42
C ASP A 134 33.61 7.91 16.70
N THR A 135 32.44 8.29 17.16
CA THR A 135 31.17 7.78 16.65
C THR A 135 30.26 8.92 16.22
N VAL A 136 29.81 8.87 14.98
CA VAL A 136 28.89 9.85 14.40
C VAL A 136 27.66 9.17 13.84
N GLY A 137 26.58 9.91 13.72
CA GLY A 137 25.34 9.36 13.18
C GLY A 137 24.32 10.43 12.86
N VAL A 138 23.17 9.94 12.41
CA VAL A 138 22.00 10.76 12.07
C VAL A 138 20.75 10.09 12.63
N GLN A 139 19.88 10.90 13.19
CA GLN A 139 18.52 10.55 13.55
C GLN A 139 17.54 11.33 12.67
N VAL A 140 16.53 10.67 12.19
CA VAL A 140 15.41 11.25 11.45
C VAL A 140 14.15 11.01 12.26
N GLU A 141 13.40 12.06 12.50
CA GLU A 141 12.09 12.03 13.12
C GLU A 141 11.11 12.77 12.23
N ALA A 142 9.90 12.20 12.04
CA ALA A 142 8.88 12.83 11.22
C ALA A 142 7.49 12.31 11.56
N ASP A 143 6.48 13.15 11.34
CA ASP A 143 5.08 12.75 11.39
C ASP A 143 4.68 12.02 10.10
N VAL A 144 3.77 11.05 10.24
CA VAL A 144 3.21 10.28 9.14
C VAL A 144 1.80 10.75 8.83
N PRO A 145 1.40 10.88 7.55
CA PRO A 145 0.01 11.18 7.20
C PRO A 145 -0.95 10.17 7.84
N THR A 146 -2.04 10.67 8.38
CA THR A 146 -3.04 9.84 9.03
C THR A 146 -4.37 9.90 8.31
N VAL A 147 -5.01 8.72 8.16
CA VAL A 147 -6.38 8.61 7.66
C VAL A 147 -7.42 8.67 8.79
N PHE A 148 -6.95 8.60 10.06
CA PHE A 148 -7.80 8.73 11.22
C PHE A 148 -7.72 10.14 11.80
N PRO A 149 -8.82 10.89 11.86
CA PRO A 149 -8.83 12.23 12.43
C PRO A 149 -8.49 12.17 13.94
N GLY A 150 -7.66 13.10 14.38
CA GLY A 150 -7.26 13.21 15.81
C GLY A 150 -6.13 12.27 16.25
N MET A 151 -5.63 11.39 15.40
CA MET A 151 -4.45 10.56 15.68
C MET A 151 -3.20 11.16 15.06
N ARG A 152 -2.06 10.95 15.72
CA ARG A 152 -0.72 11.28 15.22
C ARG A 152 0.14 10.05 15.27
N PHE A 153 0.88 9.82 14.20
CA PHE A 153 1.86 8.76 14.12
C PHE A 153 3.21 9.38 13.76
N THR A 154 4.20 9.11 14.56
CA THR A 154 5.56 9.62 14.37
C THR A 154 6.50 8.43 14.15
N VAL A 155 7.41 8.55 13.20
CA VAL A 155 8.48 7.59 12.96
C VAL A 155 9.80 8.15 13.46
N HIS A 156 10.64 7.27 14.01
CA HIS A 156 11.96 7.59 14.51
C HIS A 156 12.97 6.59 13.94
N ALA A 157 13.91 7.09 13.17
CA ALA A 157 14.97 6.26 12.62
C ALA A 157 16.33 6.78 13.05
N ARG A 158 17.23 5.89 13.44
CA ARG A 158 18.56 6.25 13.91
C ARG A 158 19.61 5.35 13.26
N SER A 159 20.68 5.95 12.77
CA SER A 159 21.84 5.24 12.29
C SER A 159 23.12 5.92 12.77
N GLN A 160 24.07 5.14 13.26
CA GLN A 160 25.34 5.63 13.77
C GLN A 160 26.43 4.57 13.57
N GLY A 161 27.68 5.01 13.59
CA GLY A 161 28.82 4.12 13.51
C GLY A 161 30.15 4.86 13.73
N PRO A 162 31.26 4.13 13.82
CA PRO A 162 32.56 4.73 14.00
C PRO A 162 32.96 5.58 12.77
N VAL A 163 33.74 6.60 13.02
CA VAL A 163 34.35 7.43 11.97
C VAL A 163 35.32 6.59 11.16
N GLU A 164 35.19 6.66 9.85
CA GLU A 164 36.08 5.95 8.91
C GLU A 164 37.39 6.73 8.79
N ARG A 165 38.50 6.12 9.20
CA ARG A 165 39.85 6.69 9.09
C ARG A 165 40.61 5.97 8.00
N PHE A 166 41.03 6.69 6.98
CA PHE A 166 41.88 6.14 5.96
C PHE A 166 43.32 6.10 6.43
N VAL A 167 43.82 4.93 6.79
CA VAL A 167 45.26 4.73 7.04
C VAL A 167 45.92 4.42 5.69
N VAL A 168 46.79 5.31 5.25
CA VAL A 168 47.61 5.08 4.06
C VAL A 168 48.57 3.95 4.39
N ASP A 169 48.41 2.82 3.69
CA ASP A 169 49.33 1.70 3.80
C ASP A 169 50.70 2.13 3.26
N ARG A 170 51.67 2.31 4.14
CA ARG A 170 53.07 2.58 3.79
C ARG A 170 53.75 1.24 3.64
N GLY A 171 53.56 0.61 2.46
CA GLY A 171 54.38 -0.53 2.05
C GLY A 171 55.88 -0.27 1.99
#